data_b1a609b9f540ab4a6068991c08588105
#
_entry.id   b1a609b9f540ab4a6068991c08588105
#
_cell.length_a   1.000
_cell.length_b   1.000
_cell.length_c   1.000
_cell.angle_alpha   90.00
_cell.angle_beta   90.00
_cell.angle_gamma   90.00
#
_symmetry.space_group_name_H-M   'P 1'
#
loop_
_entity.id
_entity.type
_entity.pdbx_description
1 polymer ?
#
loop_
_entity_poly.entity_id
_entity_poly.type
_entity_poly.pdbx_seq_one_letter_code
_entity_poly.pdbx_strand_id
1 'polypeptide(L)'
;MKSKVPFFIVAIAGLTLAAHFVWSGSTSLAPNGIALPEGYKDWRLIAPSHRTDKNHIRVILGNDTAVEAARAGKTNPWPDGAVLGKLVWKDKTDPDWPTATVPGDFVHAEFMVKDSKKYASTGGWGFARWVGTGLKPYGDDENFAQECFACHLPVMYNDYVFTRSAQLP
;
A
#
# COMPACT_ATOMS: atom_id res chain seq x y z
N MET A 1 -4.01 10.90 -83.43
CA MET A 1 -4.87 11.17 -82.23
C MET A 1 -4.44 10.21 -81.13
N LYS A 2 -3.75 10.71 -80.10
CA LYS A 2 -3.31 9.91 -78.97
C LYS A 2 -4.19 10.19 -77.76
N SER A 3 -5.00 9.21 -77.37
CA SER A 3 -5.92 9.29 -76.25
C SER A 3 -5.08 9.13 -74.94
N LYS A 4 -5.19 10.11 -74.01
CA LYS A 4 -4.64 10.06 -72.70
C LYS A 4 -5.73 9.59 -71.75
N VAL A 5 -5.52 8.43 -71.10
CA VAL A 5 -6.33 7.88 -69.99
C VAL A 5 -5.82 8.45 -68.69
N PRO A 6 -6.62 9.07 -67.83
CA PRO A 6 -6.18 9.52 -66.51
C PRO A 6 -6.20 8.35 -65.51
N PHE A 7 -5.07 8.16 -64.83
CA PHE A 7 -4.93 7.23 -63.68
C PHE A 7 -5.48 7.92 -62.43
N PHE A 8 -6.56 7.40 -61.87
CA PHE A 8 -7.03 7.81 -60.56
C PHE A 8 -6.33 6.95 -59.47
N ILE A 9 -5.52 7.59 -58.63
CA ILE A 9 -4.93 6.97 -57.44
C ILE A 9 -5.96 7.13 -56.32
N VAL A 10 -6.57 6.02 -55.90
CA VAL A 10 -7.40 5.96 -54.69
C VAL A 10 -6.47 5.73 -53.49
N ALA A 11 -6.29 6.75 -52.67
CA ALA A 11 -5.59 6.63 -51.40
C ALA A 11 -6.55 6.01 -50.35
N ILE A 12 -6.30 4.77 -49.98
CA ILE A 12 -6.98 4.11 -48.86
C ILE A 12 -6.30 4.54 -47.57
N ALA A 13 -6.92 5.45 -46.83
CA ALA A 13 -6.51 5.80 -45.48
C ALA A 13 -6.90 4.66 -44.53
N GLY A 14 -5.93 3.83 -44.16
CA GLY A 14 -6.10 2.79 -43.14
C GLY A 14 -6.21 3.41 -41.76
N LEU A 15 -7.40 3.38 -41.17
CA LEU A 15 -7.63 3.74 -39.78
C LEU A 15 -7.15 2.58 -38.88
N THR A 16 -5.95 2.68 -38.28
CA THR A 16 -5.51 1.73 -37.28
C THR A 16 -6.17 2.07 -35.94
N LEU A 17 -7.21 1.32 -35.55
CA LEU A 17 -7.71 1.34 -34.17
C LEU A 17 -6.65 0.70 -33.27
N ALA A 18 -5.95 1.53 -32.51
CA ALA A 18 -5.13 1.04 -31.39
C ALA A 18 -6.08 0.61 -30.26
N ALA A 19 -6.25 -0.70 -30.10
CA ALA A 19 -6.96 -1.26 -28.96
C ALA A 19 -6.10 -1.05 -27.72
N HIS A 20 -6.46 -0.06 -26.89
CA HIS A 20 -5.89 0.09 -25.55
C HIS A 20 -6.40 -1.06 -24.70
N PHE A 21 -5.54 -2.05 -24.46
CA PHE A 21 -5.79 -3.12 -23.51
C PHE A 21 -5.69 -2.50 -22.11
N VAL A 22 -6.82 -2.08 -21.53
CA VAL A 22 -6.89 -1.71 -20.13
C VAL A 22 -6.81 -3.00 -19.34
N TRP A 23 -5.64 -3.29 -18.77
CA TRP A 23 -5.51 -4.37 -17.81
C TRP A 23 -6.28 -3.95 -16.54
N SER A 24 -7.51 -4.42 -16.43
CA SER A 24 -8.28 -4.36 -15.18
C SER A 24 -7.67 -5.39 -14.24
N GLY A 25 -6.62 -5.00 -13.50
CA GLY A 25 -6.11 -5.79 -12.39
C GLY A 25 -7.26 -5.94 -11.38
N SER A 26 -7.71 -7.18 -11.11
CA SER A 26 -8.68 -7.41 -10.06
C SER A 26 -8.07 -6.93 -8.74
N THR A 27 -8.65 -5.89 -8.15
CA THR A 27 -8.22 -5.37 -6.86
C THR A 27 -8.41 -6.48 -5.83
N SER A 28 -7.31 -6.95 -5.23
CA SER A 28 -7.37 -7.99 -4.19
C SER A 28 -8.07 -7.40 -2.95
N LEU A 29 -9.20 -7.96 -2.58
CA LEU A 29 -9.97 -7.55 -1.40
C LEU A 29 -9.58 -8.40 -0.19
N ALA A 30 -9.37 -7.77 0.96
CA ALA A 30 -9.36 -8.45 2.24
C ALA A 30 -10.77 -8.94 2.59
N PRO A 31 -10.93 -9.98 3.45
CA PRO A 31 -12.25 -10.51 3.80
C PRO A 31 -13.25 -9.50 4.36
N ASN A 32 -12.77 -8.39 4.96
CA ASN A 32 -13.59 -7.28 5.44
C ASN A 32 -13.87 -6.19 4.39
N GLY A 33 -13.59 -6.47 3.11
CA GLY A 33 -13.89 -5.58 2.00
C GLY A 33 -12.90 -4.42 1.79
N ILE A 34 -11.82 -4.33 2.57
CA ILE A 34 -10.76 -3.36 2.31
C ILE A 34 -9.96 -3.82 1.08
N ALA A 35 -9.85 -2.95 0.08
CA ALA A 35 -9.03 -3.21 -1.09
C ALA A 35 -7.54 -3.01 -0.78
N LEU A 36 -6.67 -3.79 -1.44
CA LEU A 36 -5.24 -3.48 -1.47
C LEU A 36 -5.05 -2.09 -2.09
N PRO A 37 -4.49 -1.12 -1.36
CA PRO A 37 -4.38 0.24 -1.86
C PRO A 37 -3.54 0.30 -3.13
N GLU A 38 -4.07 0.95 -4.17
CA GLU A 38 -3.31 1.17 -5.40
C GLU A 38 -2.13 2.11 -5.18
N GLY A 39 -1.04 1.90 -5.90
CA GLY A 39 0.14 2.77 -5.85
C GLY A 39 0.90 2.77 -4.53
N TYR A 40 0.56 1.91 -3.55
CA TYR A 40 1.21 1.92 -2.23
C TYR A 40 2.73 1.73 -2.28
N LYS A 41 3.25 1.15 -3.34
CA LYS A 41 4.70 0.93 -3.54
C LYS A 41 5.47 2.23 -3.76
N ASP A 42 4.77 3.27 -4.23
CA ASP A 42 5.32 4.60 -4.50
C ASP A 42 5.00 5.60 -3.39
N TRP A 43 4.38 5.14 -2.29
CA TRP A 43 4.06 6.00 -1.16
C TRP A 43 5.32 6.45 -0.43
N ARG A 44 5.21 7.61 0.20
CA ARG A 44 6.32 8.23 0.94
C ARG A 44 6.49 7.59 2.32
N LEU A 45 7.75 7.58 2.77
CA LEU A 45 8.13 7.06 4.07
C LEU A 45 7.56 7.90 5.22
N ILE A 46 6.94 7.21 6.19
CA ILE A 46 6.60 7.76 7.52
C ILE A 46 7.73 7.42 8.51
N ALA A 47 8.13 6.16 8.61
CA ALA A 47 9.24 5.73 9.46
C ALA A 47 9.74 4.33 9.09
N PRO A 48 11.04 4.04 9.27
CA PRO A 48 11.54 2.67 9.34
C PRO A 48 11.31 2.10 10.74
N SER A 49 11.35 0.79 10.88
CA SER A 49 11.28 0.13 12.17
C SER A 49 11.90 -1.26 12.11
N HIS A 50 12.66 -1.64 13.14
CA HIS A 50 13.24 -2.97 13.30
C HIS A 50 12.64 -3.67 14.52
N ARG A 51 12.13 -4.87 14.35
CA ARG A 51 11.57 -5.74 15.40
C ARG A 51 12.54 -6.88 15.65
N THR A 52 13.45 -6.70 16.61
CA THR A 52 14.46 -7.70 16.96
C THR A 52 13.86 -8.98 17.53
N ASP A 53 12.73 -8.87 18.23
CA ASP A 53 11.98 -10.01 18.79
C ASP A 53 11.31 -10.89 17.72
N LYS A 54 11.19 -10.40 16.48
CA LYS A 54 10.62 -11.12 15.34
C LYS A 54 11.62 -11.32 14.20
N ASN A 55 12.80 -10.72 14.29
CA ASN A 55 13.79 -10.65 13.23
C ASN A 55 13.15 -10.08 11.93
N HIS A 56 12.56 -8.88 12.07
CA HIS A 56 11.85 -8.22 10.98
C HIS A 56 12.30 -6.78 10.79
N ILE A 57 12.70 -6.44 9.57
CA ILE A 57 12.79 -5.06 9.09
C ILE A 57 11.45 -4.65 8.55
N ARG A 58 11.04 -3.42 8.87
CA ARG A 58 9.77 -2.85 8.44
C ARG A 58 9.95 -1.44 7.97
N VAL A 59 9.16 -1.05 6.97
CA VAL A 59 8.93 0.34 6.62
C VAL A 59 7.46 0.66 6.75
N ILE A 60 7.17 1.86 7.22
CA ILE A 60 5.83 2.41 7.29
C ILE A 60 5.76 3.53 6.27
N LEU A 61 4.89 3.34 5.30
CA LEU A 61 4.59 4.27 4.23
C LEU A 61 3.23 4.94 4.50
N GLY A 62 2.98 6.08 3.90
CA GLY A 62 1.69 6.75 3.98
C GLY A 62 1.24 7.26 2.62
N ASN A 63 -0.08 7.28 2.41
CA ASN A 63 -0.65 8.07 1.32
C ASN A 63 -0.44 9.57 1.60
N ASP A 64 -0.80 10.43 0.67
CA ASP A 64 -0.57 11.87 0.78
C ASP A 64 -1.17 12.45 2.06
N THR A 65 -2.40 12.10 2.41
CA THR A 65 -3.09 12.53 3.65
C THR A 65 -2.29 12.15 4.90
N ALA A 66 -1.81 10.90 4.96
CA ALA A 66 -1.03 10.44 6.10
C ALA A 66 0.34 11.14 6.19
N VAL A 67 1.01 11.32 5.06
CA VAL A 67 2.31 11.99 5.02
C VAL A 67 2.21 13.46 5.42
N GLU A 68 1.20 14.16 4.95
CA GLU A 68 0.95 15.56 5.33
C GLU A 68 0.66 15.69 6.82
N ALA A 69 -0.20 14.82 7.37
CA ALA A 69 -0.48 14.78 8.80
C ALA A 69 0.78 14.50 9.63
N ALA A 70 1.58 13.52 9.22
CA ALA A 70 2.82 13.15 9.89
C ALA A 70 3.83 14.30 9.92
N ARG A 71 4.03 15.00 8.80
CA ARG A 71 4.95 16.15 8.70
C ARG A 71 4.47 17.36 9.49
N ALA A 72 3.16 17.54 9.58
CA ALA A 72 2.55 18.61 10.37
C ALA A 72 2.43 18.29 11.87
N GLY A 73 2.82 17.08 12.32
CA GLY A 73 2.63 16.64 13.70
C GLY A 73 1.15 16.42 14.09
N LYS A 74 0.27 16.29 13.11
CA LYS A 74 -1.19 16.14 13.31
C LYS A 74 -1.60 14.67 13.18
N THR A 75 -1.09 13.86 14.08
CA THR A 75 -1.25 12.39 14.06
C THR A 75 -2.05 11.85 15.26
N ASN A 76 -2.65 12.71 16.06
CA ASN A 76 -3.45 12.29 17.19
C ASN A 76 -4.67 13.23 17.39
N PRO A 77 -5.81 12.89 16.81
CA PRO A 77 -6.05 11.76 15.92
C PRO A 77 -5.49 11.97 14.50
N TRP A 78 -5.24 10.88 13.79
CA TRP A 78 -5.00 10.93 12.36
C TRP A 78 -6.27 11.39 11.63
N PRO A 79 -6.15 12.19 10.55
CA PRO A 79 -7.30 12.62 9.78
C PRO A 79 -7.96 11.47 9.01
N ASP A 80 -9.27 11.53 8.83
CA ASP A 80 -9.98 10.60 7.94
C ASP A 80 -9.39 10.66 6.53
N GLY A 81 -9.30 9.49 5.89
CA GLY A 81 -8.62 9.33 4.60
C GLY A 81 -7.11 9.04 4.72
N ALA A 82 -6.51 9.16 5.91
CA ALA A 82 -5.14 8.69 6.10
C ALA A 82 -5.05 7.18 5.94
N VAL A 83 -4.06 6.72 5.19
CA VAL A 83 -3.74 5.29 5.06
C VAL A 83 -2.27 5.07 5.36
N LEU A 84 -2.01 4.17 6.32
CA LEU A 84 -0.67 3.74 6.69
C LEU A 84 -0.44 2.33 6.16
N GLY A 85 0.65 2.14 5.41
CA GLY A 85 1.07 0.85 4.88
C GLY A 85 2.36 0.38 5.57
N LYS A 86 2.32 -0.80 6.21
CA LYS A 86 3.49 -1.43 6.80
C LYS A 86 3.96 -2.58 5.93
N LEU A 87 5.14 -2.47 5.35
CA LEU A 87 5.79 -3.54 4.60
C LEU A 87 6.83 -4.22 5.49
N VAL A 88 6.84 -5.55 5.48
CA VAL A 88 7.64 -6.36 6.42
C VAL A 88 8.47 -7.38 5.67
N TRP A 89 9.76 -7.43 6.01
CA TRP A 89 10.72 -8.42 5.53
C TRP A 89 11.38 -9.12 6.72
N LYS A 90 11.83 -10.33 6.50
CA LYS A 90 12.75 -10.99 7.43
C LYS A 90 14.10 -10.30 7.41
N ASP A 91 14.78 -10.35 8.54
CA ASP A 91 16.16 -9.90 8.65
C ASP A 91 17.06 -10.79 7.80
N LYS A 92 18.01 -10.15 7.13
CA LYS A 92 19.10 -10.81 6.42
C LYS A 92 20.39 -10.04 6.70
N THR A 93 21.47 -10.76 7.00
CA THR A 93 22.79 -10.15 7.05
C THR A 93 23.23 -9.78 5.64
N ASP A 94 23.76 -8.56 5.49
CA ASP A 94 24.35 -8.13 4.21
C ASP A 94 25.63 -8.93 3.94
N PRO A 95 25.78 -9.58 2.77
CA PRO A 95 26.95 -10.39 2.46
C PRO A 95 28.24 -9.58 2.35
N ASP A 96 28.14 -8.33 1.93
CA ASP A 96 29.28 -7.43 1.72
C ASP A 96 29.57 -6.56 2.96
N TRP A 97 28.61 -6.45 3.85
CA TRP A 97 28.74 -5.70 5.12
C TRP A 97 28.12 -6.48 6.29
N PRO A 98 28.84 -7.44 6.87
CA PRO A 98 28.29 -8.39 7.86
C PRO A 98 27.71 -7.78 9.16
N THR A 99 28.01 -6.51 9.45
CA THR A 99 27.41 -5.77 10.56
C THR A 99 26.11 -5.07 10.20
N ALA A 100 25.73 -5.07 8.91
CA ALA A 100 24.46 -4.51 8.44
C ALA A 100 23.37 -5.59 8.37
N THR A 101 22.18 -5.21 8.80
CA THR A 101 20.97 -6.01 8.62
C THR A 101 20.13 -5.38 7.51
N VAL A 102 19.81 -6.16 6.49
CA VAL A 102 19.09 -5.74 5.29
C VAL A 102 17.80 -6.53 5.12
N PRO A 103 16.84 -6.05 4.30
CA PRO A 103 15.63 -6.81 3.99
C PRO A 103 15.97 -8.13 3.28
N GLY A 104 15.48 -9.24 3.83
CA GLY A 104 15.46 -10.56 3.21
C GLY A 104 14.12 -10.85 2.57
N ASP A 105 13.57 -12.04 2.83
CA ASP A 105 12.29 -12.46 2.24
C ASP A 105 11.13 -11.55 2.70
N PHE A 106 10.30 -11.15 1.75
CA PHE A 106 9.08 -10.38 2.04
C PHE A 106 8.07 -11.25 2.79
N VAL A 107 7.53 -10.72 3.88
CA VAL A 107 6.59 -11.43 4.76
C VAL A 107 5.16 -11.03 4.45
N HIS A 108 4.84 -9.76 4.58
CA HIS A 108 3.49 -9.24 4.34
C HIS A 108 3.46 -7.71 4.19
N ALA A 109 2.35 -7.23 3.61
CA ALA A 109 1.92 -5.84 3.67
C ALA A 109 0.68 -5.74 4.57
N GLU A 110 0.66 -4.77 5.49
CA GLU A 110 -0.47 -4.47 6.36
C GLU A 110 -0.87 -3.02 6.20
N PHE A 111 -2.18 -2.77 6.20
CA PHE A 111 -2.71 -1.42 6.04
C PHE A 111 -3.67 -1.08 7.16
N MET A 112 -3.57 0.16 7.64
CA MET A 112 -4.54 0.82 8.51
C MET A 112 -5.18 1.95 7.71
N VAL A 113 -6.51 1.92 7.60
CA VAL A 113 -7.30 2.91 6.84
C VAL A 113 -8.15 3.71 7.82
N LYS A 114 -7.92 5.01 7.90
CA LYS A 114 -8.67 5.90 8.80
C LYS A 114 -9.99 6.33 8.17
N ASP A 115 -11.07 5.94 8.83
CA ASP A 115 -12.43 6.44 8.61
C ASP A 115 -13.17 6.33 9.94
N SER A 116 -13.29 7.46 10.62
CA SER A 116 -13.84 7.55 11.99
C SER A 116 -15.30 7.10 12.10
N LYS A 117 -16.05 7.17 10.99
CA LYS A 117 -17.45 6.74 10.93
C LYS A 117 -17.57 5.25 10.60
N LYS A 118 -16.91 4.81 9.53
CA LYS A 118 -16.99 3.43 9.04
C LYS A 118 -16.40 2.43 10.03
N TYR A 119 -15.31 2.80 10.69
CA TYR A 119 -14.57 1.92 11.60
C TYR A 119 -14.69 2.34 13.07
N ALA A 120 -15.82 2.94 13.47
CA ALA A 120 -16.04 3.43 14.84
C ALA A 120 -15.79 2.34 15.91
N SER A 121 -16.16 1.09 15.65
CA SER A 121 -15.97 -0.05 16.57
C SER A 121 -14.49 -0.45 16.78
N THR A 122 -13.59 0.02 15.93
CA THR A 122 -12.16 -0.26 15.97
C THR A 122 -11.32 1.02 16.08
N GLY A 123 -11.86 2.01 16.81
CA GLY A 123 -11.16 3.29 17.04
C GLY A 123 -11.02 4.17 15.80
N GLY A 124 -11.88 3.96 14.80
CA GLY A 124 -11.84 4.69 13.52
C GLY A 124 -10.85 4.11 12.52
N TRP A 125 -10.29 2.91 12.76
CA TRP A 125 -9.32 2.28 11.88
C TRP A 125 -9.80 0.95 11.30
N GLY A 126 -9.82 0.84 9.97
CA GLY A 126 -9.91 -0.43 9.28
C GLY A 126 -8.53 -1.08 9.17
N PHE A 127 -8.46 -2.41 9.33
CA PHE A 127 -7.22 -3.19 9.27
C PHE A 127 -7.28 -4.20 8.13
N ALA A 128 -6.21 -4.33 7.36
CA ALA A 128 -6.10 -5.34 6.31
C ALA A 128 -4.65 -5.81 6.16
N ARG A 129 -4.47 -7.08 5.74
CA ARG A 129 -3.16 -7.70 5.55
C ARG A 129 -3.14 -8.56 4.30
N TRP A 130 -2.00 -8.54 3.61
CA TRP A 130 -1.70 -9.41 2.46
C TRP A 130 -0.36 -10.09 2.68
N VAL A 131 -0.32 -11.41 2.50
CA VAL A 131 0.82 -12.26 2.86
C VAL A 131 1.60 -12.67 1.62
N GLY A 132 2.93 -12.68 1.76
CA GLY A 132 3.89 -13.12 0.75
C GLY A 132 3.92 -12.24 -0.50
N THR A 133 4.80 -12.55 -1.42
CA THR A 133 4.96 -11.81 -2.68
C THR A 133 3.75 -11.93 -3.61
N GLY A 134 2.93 -13.00 -3.45
CA GLY A 134 1.66 -13.17 -4.16
C GLY A 134 0.53 -12.34 -3.60
N LEU A 135 0.75 -11.59 -2.51
CA LEU A 135 -0.22 -10.71 -1.87
C LEU A 135 -1.57 -11.39 -1.61
N LYS A 136 -1.51 -12.60 -1.03
CA LYS A 136 -2.72 -13.32 -0.64
C LYS A 136 -3.39 -12.60 0.53
N PRO A 137 -4.70 -12.25 0.45
CA PRO A 137 -5.42 -11.69 1.57
C PRO A 137 -5.34 -12.59 2.80
N TYR A 138 -5.15 -11.98 3.97
CA TYR A 138 -5.11 -12.67 5.26
C TYR A 138 -6.47 -12.67 5.93
N GLY A 139 -6.78 -13.79 6.60
CA GLY A 139 -8.03 -13.99 7.32
C GLY A 139 -9.03 -14.82 6.50
N ASP A 140 -9.89 -15.56 7.21
CA ASP A 140 -10.92 -16.37 6.59
C ASP A 140 -12.24 -15.59 6.47
N ASP A 141 -12.48 -14.64 7.38
CA ASP A 141 -13.65 -13.77 7.40
C ASP A 141 -13.27 -12.35 7.91
N GLU A 142 -14.26 -11.47 8.03
CA GLU A 142 -14.07 -10.07 8.47
C GLU A 142 -13.55 -9.93 9.91
N ASN A 143 -13.70 -10.96 10.75
CA ASN A 143 -13.34 -10.90 12.17
C ASN A 143 -11.82 -10.91 12.41
N PHE A 144 -11.00 -11.28 11.40
CA PHE A 144 -9.54 -11.18 11.53
C PHE A 144 -9.08 -9.78 11.95
N ALA A 145 -9.84 -8.73 11.58
CA ALA A 145 -9.53 -7.34 11.95
C ALA A 145 -9.54 -7.11 13.46
N GLN A 146 -10.28 -7.94 14.23
CA GLN A 146 -10.32 -7.87 15.70
C GLN A 146 -8.96 -8.25 16.32
N GLU A 147 -8.23 -9.19 15.74
CA GLU A 147 -6.87 -9.54 16.18
C GLU A 147 -5.94 -8.33 16.02
N CYS A 148 -6.04 -7.63 14.88
CA CYS A 148 -5.25 -6.44 14.61
C CYS A 148 -5.61 -5.33 15.62
N PHE A 149 -6.89 -5.06 15.80
CA PHE A 149 -7.38 -4.04 16.73
C PHE A 149 -6.97 -4.33 18.17
N ALA A 150 -7.14 -5.57 18.66
CA ALA A 150 -6.73 -5.97 20.00
C ALA A 150 -5.24 -5.73 20.24
N CYS A 151 -4.39 -6.03 19.25
CA CYS A 151 -2.95 -5.74 19.32
C CYS A 151 -2.65 -4.24 19.40
N HIS A 152 -3.48 -3.38 18.76
CA HIS A 152 -3.31 -1.93 18.72
C HIS A 152 -3.93 -1.20 19.91
N LEU A 153 -4.80 -1.84 20.71
CA LEU A 153 -5.42 -1.25 21.91
C LEU A 153 -4.44 -0.61 22.90
N PRO A 154 -3.27 -1.21 23.23
CA PRO A 154 -2.33 -0.63 24.18
C PRO A 154 -1.79 0.75 23.78
N VAL A 155 -1.92 1.13 22.51
CA VAL A 155 -1.48 2.43 22.00
C VAL A 155 -2.65 3.33 21.56
N MET A 156 -3.84 3.11 22.13
CA MET A 156 -5.03 3.96 21.91
C MET A 156 -4.75 5.45 22.18
N TYR A 157 -3.88 5.75 23.13
CA TYR A 157 -3.45 7.12 23.45
C TYR A 157 -2.71 7.83 22.30
N ASN A 158 -2.24 7.08 21.32
CA ASN A 158 -1.58 7.56 20.10
C ASN A 158 -2.41 7.20 18.86
N ASP A 159 -3.73 7.32 18.97
CA ASP A 159 -4.71 6.96 17.95
C ASP A 159 -4.48 5.54 17.37
N TYR A 160 -4.17 4.57 18.24
CA TYR A 160 -3.92 3.17 17.90
C TYR A 160 -2.70 2.91 16.99
N VAL A 161 -1.82 3.90 16.78
CA VAL A 161 -0.66 3.78 15.90
C VAL A 161 0.63 3.67 16.70
N PHE A 162 1.36 2.56 16.55
CA PHE A 162 2.66 2.34 17.20
C PHE A 162 3.75 3.27 16.66
N THR A 163 3.64 3.62 15.37
CA THR A 163 4.69 4.33 14.65
C THR A 163 4.77 5.79 15.08
N ARG A 164 5.98 6.26 15.34
CA ARG A 164 6.34 7.67 15.42
C ARG A 164 6.97 8.07 14.09
N SER A 165 6.57 9.24 13.57
CA SER A 165 7.13 9.73 12.32
C SER A 165 8.64 10.00 12.47
N ALA A 166 9.43 9.52 11.54
CA ALA A 166 10.84 9.89 11.46
C ALA A 166 10.95 11.37 11.03
N GLN A 167 11.85 12.09 11.70
CA GLN A 167 12.21 13.43 11.23
C GLN A 167 13.05 13.29 9.96
N LEU A 168 12.65 14.02 8.93
CA LEU A 168 13.43 14.16 7.71
C LEU A 168 13.95 15.60 7.67
N PRO A 169 15.25 15.83 7.35
CA PRO A 169 15.83 17.16 7.25
C PRO A 169 15.24 17.95 6.08
#